data_201fcd268e82f9f3cadbfbf13593918d
#
_entry.id   201fcd268e82f9f3cadbfbf13593918d
#
_cell.length_a   1.000
_cell.length_b   1.000
_cell.length_c   1.000
_cell.angle_alpha   90.00
_cell.angle_beta   90.00
_cell.angle_gamma   90.00
#
_symmetry.space_group_name_H-M   'P 1'
#
loop_
_entity.id
_entity.type
_entity.pdbx_description
1 polymer ?
#
loop_
_entity_poly.entity_id
_entity_poly.type
_entity_poly.pdbx_seq_one_letter_code
_entity_poly.pdbx_strand_id
1 'polypeptide(L)'
;VAIFYKPSKGKNKSNVKGRVRGAGSGEKQHIVKTKQSWPSVDDINTANEAVTIDGMDWQGQGVARGETLFFVDGALPGETVEIKALSSNKQIVNAKVTKVNTPSEHRQKPFCGVANQCGGCQLQHVEPQEALALRDDALKSMFQRKLGFNEGAWQAPVSGNRPRYRRKARLAIDARNPDKIKLGFRENAGKNIVDIEGCPVLVESLSQLIAPLKSAITGYASARLVGHVSLLAGENAVQVTVKHTRSLANDFIASLSQFAVEQNVNMTIEDGNGEFTHLHEIAPITCNTVDGFYLQPGPNDFVQVNAEVNTKMVAQALSWLAPKAGERIADWFSGLGNFTLPIANSGATVSAVEGVAEMVQRAKSNALEQGITNVDWMQLDLADEKSVDKALAGGFDKVLLDPSREGALTVCHALVRATPSTIVYVSCNPNTFSRDARVLIDGGYQMQKAGVIEMFPFTHHMETMALFSRQQQ
;
A
#
# COMPACT_ATOMS: atom_id res chain seq x y z
N VAL A 1 -4.01 -3.82 4.52
CA VAL A 1 -5.39 -4.35 4.50
C VAL A 1 -6.29 -3.24 4.00
N ALA A 2 -6.68 -3.29 2.72
CA ALA A 2 -7.63 -2.33 2.17
C ALA A 2 -9.04 -2.70 2.68
N ILE A 3 -9.60 -1.88 3.54
CA ILE A 3 -11.03 -1.90 3.83
C ILE A 3 -11.72 -1.34 2.59
N PHE A 4 -12.47 -2.18 1.89
CA PHE A 4 -13.28 -1.75 0.75
C PHE A 4 -14.51 -0.99 1.27
N TYR A 5 -14.47 0.32 1.21
CA TYR A 5 -15.68 1.15 1.30
C TYR A 5 -16.38 1.14 -0.08
N LYS A 6 -17.60 0.62 -0.16
CA LYS A 6 -18.44 0.71 -1.36
C LYS A 6 -19.14 2.08 -1.36
N PRO A 7 -18.96 2.92 -2.36
CA PRO A 7 -19.79 4.12 -2.46
C PRO A 7 -21.22 3.73 -2.88
N SER A 8 -22.20 4.30 -2.18
CA SER A 8 -23.62 4.19 -2.48
C SER A 8 -23.93 4.87 -3.82
N LYS A 9 -24.60 4.15 -4.71
CA LYS A 9 -25.10 4.67 -5.99
C LYS A 9 -26.29 5.61 -5.74
N GLY A 10 -26.04 6.92 -5.77
CA GLY A 10 -27.08 7.94 -5.89
C GLY A 10 -27.61 7.98 -7.33
N LYS A 11 -28.87 7.62 -7.52
CA LYS A 11 -29.62 7.87 -8.78
C LYS A 11 -30.07 9.32 -8.78
N ASN A 12 -29.64 10.10 -9.76
CA ASN A 12 -30.42 11.28 -10.16
C ASN A 12 -30.55 11.30 -11.68
N LYS A 13 -31.77 11.04 -12.13
CA LYS A 13 -32.27 11.36 -13.46
C LYS A 13 -32.89 12.74 -13.40
N SER A 14 -32.46 13.64 -14.24
CA SER A 14 -33.29 14.77 -14.66
C SER A 14 -33.19 14.95 -16.18
N ASN A 15 -34.27 14.59 -16.86
CA ASN A 15 -34.55 14.96 -18.25
C ASN A 15 -35.03 16.41 -18.29
N VAL A 16 -34.37 17.24 -19.08
CA VAL A 16 -35.01 18.47 -19.61
C VAL A 16 -34.80 18.50 -21.11
N LYS A 17 -35.89 18.34 -21.87
CA LYS A 17 -35.98 18.59 -23.31
C LYS A 17 -36.27 20.06 -23.50
N GLY A 18 -35.36 20.80 -24.12
CA GLY A 18 -35.61 22.11 -24.68
C GLY A 18 -35.44 22.07 -26.21
N ARG A 19 -36.52 22.28 -26.92
CA ARG A 19 -36.58 22.34 -28.40
C ARG A 19 -36.53 23.81 -28.82
N VAL A 20 -35.51 24.21 -29.56
CA VAL A 20 -35.54 25.49 -30.30
C VAL A 20 -35.27 25.18 -31.77
N ARG A 21 -36.22 25.59 -32.62
CA ARG A 21 -36.11 25.57 -34.09
C ARG A 21 -35.46 26.89 -34.56
N GLY A 22 -34.46 26.79 -35.39
CA GLY A 22 -33.91 27.89 -36.16
C GLY A 22 -33.44 27.36 -37.52
N ALA A 23 -34.07 27.78 -38.60
CA ALA A 23 -33.70 27.47 -39.97
C ALA A 23 -32.55 28.37 -40.42
N GLY A 24 -31.53 27.80 -41.01
CA GLY A 24 -30.43 28.50 -41.69
C GLY A 24 -29.76 27.56 -42.67
N SER A 25 -29.99 27.79 -43.98
CA SER A 25 -29.37 27.10 -45.09
C SER A 25 -27.90 27.53 -45.21
N GLY A 26 -26.97 26.61 -45.00
CA GLY A 26 -25.56 26.77 -45.28
C GLY A 26 -25.00 25.41 -45.67
N GLU A 27 -24.40 25.28 -46.84
CA GLU A 27 -23.72 24.10 -47.34
C GLU A 27 -22.66 23.62 -46.33
N LYS A 28 -22.90 22.49 -45.73
CA LYS A 28 -21.92 21.81 -44.89
C LYS A 28 -21.01 20.96 -45.74
N GLN A 29 -19.79 21.43 -45.98
CA GLN A 29 -18.70 20.52 -46.38
C GLN A 29 -18.56 19.41 -45.29
N HIS A 30 -18.93 18.20 -45.65
CA HIS A 30 -18.69 17.03 -44.84
C HIS A 30 -17.17 16.76 -44.79
N ILE A 31 -16.49 17.30 -43.80
CA ILE A 31 -15.19 16.77 -43.38
C ILE A 31 -15.47 15.38 -42.76
N VAL A 32 -15.25 14.35 -43.55
CA VAL A 32 -15.25 12.98 -43.06
C VAL A 32 -14.04 12.87 -42.11
N LYS A 33 -14.26 13.09 -40.83
CA LYS A 33 -13.30 12.70 -39.82
C LYS A 33 -13.28 11.17 -39.83
N THR A 34 -12.32 10.57 -40.52
CA THR A 34 -11.98 9.16 -40.33
C THR A 34 -11.75 8.95 -38.83
N LYS A 35 -12.67 8.25 -38.19
CA LYS A 35 -12.44 7.79 -36.80
C LYS A 35 -11.23 6.88 -36.87
N GLN A 36 -10.11 7.32 -36.31
CA GLN A 36 -8.95 6.50 -36.10
C GLN A 36 -9.38 5.36 -35.17
N SER A 37 -9.53 4.15 -35.75
CA SER A 37 -9.91 2.96 -34.99
C SER A 37 -8.64 2.41 -34.37
N TRP A 38 -8.56 2.44 -33.04
CA TRP A 38 -7.48 1.81 -32.30
C TRP A 38 -7.67 0.29 -32.29
N PRO A 39 -6.57 -0.50 -32.30
CA PRO A 39 -6.65 -1.97 -32.30
C PRO A 39 -7.39 -2.47 -31.06
N SER A 40 -8.29 -3.42 -31.24
CA SER A 40 -8.96 -4.13 -30.16
C SER A 40 -8.01 -5.15 -29.50
N VAL A 41 -8.41 -5.66 -28.33
CA VAL A 41 -7.68 -6.75 -27.65
C VAL A 41 -7.56 -7.98 -28.57
N ASP A 42 -8.62 -8.29 -29.32
CA ASP A 42 -8.64 -9.44 -30.24
C ASP A 42 -7.74 -9.23 -31.45
N ASP A 43 -7.68 -8.02 -32.01
CA ASP A 43 -6.77 -7.69 -33.11
C ASP A 43 -5.30 -7.87 -32.68
N ILE A 44 -4.92 -7.40 -31.49
CA ILE A 44 -3.57 -7.51 -30.95
C ILE A 44 -3.21 -8.99 -30.70
N ASN A 45 -4.14 -9.76 -30.10
CA ASN A 45 -3.90 -11.16 -29.77
C ASN A 45 -3.82 -12.06 -31.02
N THR A 46 -4.50 -11.67 -32.12
CA THR A 46 -4.42 -12.40 -33.39
C THR A 46 -3.18 -12.07 -34.19
N ALA A 47 -2.63 -10.87 -34.08
CA ALA A 47 -1.42 -10.46 -34.78
C ALA A 47 -0.19 -11.22 -34.31
N ASN A 48 -0.16 -11.66 -33.04
CA ASN A 48 0.93 -12.43 -32.42
C ASN A 48 2.32 -11.81 -32.63
N GLU A 49 2.37 -10.46 -32.69
CA GLU A 49 3.59 -9.70 -32.94
C GLU A 49 4.45 -9.64 -31.69
N ALA A 50 5.76 -9.76 -31.89
CA ALA A 50 6.73 -9.55 -30.83
C ALA A 50 6.90 -8.04 -30.57
N VAL A 51 6.95 -7.66 -29.30
CA VAL A 51 7.08 -6.28 -28.84
C VAL A 51 8.43 -6.08 -28.18
N THR A 52 9.16 -5.02 -28.57
CA THR A 52 10.41 -4.63 -27.91
C THR A 52 10.12 -3.65 -26.79
N ILE A 53 10.69 -3.88 -25.62
CA ILE A 53 10.46 -3.11 -24.40
C ILE A 53 11.52 -2.00 -24.26
N ASP A 54 11.08 -0.74 -24.28
CA ASP A 54 11.95 0.44 -24.23
C ASP A 54 12.34 0.85 -22.80
N GLY A 55 11.52 0.49 -21.82
CA GLY A 55 11.74 0.91 -20.43
C GLY A 55 10.82 0.21 -19.46
N MET A 56 10.81 0.69 -18.21
CA MET A 56 9.94 0.21 -17.15
C MET A 56 9.19 1.38 -16.52
N ASP A 57 7.96 1.17 -16.08
CA ASP A 57 7.23 2.15 -15.29
C ASP A 57 7.50 1.98 -13.79
N TRP A 58 7.00 2.90 -12.96
CA TRP A 58 7.18 2.84 -11.51
C TRP A 58 6.49 1.63 -10.85
N GLN A 59 5.52 1.01 -11.50
CA GLN A 59 4.88 -0.24 -11.03
C GLN A 59 5.70 -1.49 -11.38
N GLY A 60 6.73 -1.35 -12.23
CA GLY A 60 7.55 -2.44 -12.69
C GLY A 60 6.99 -3.16 -13.92
N GLN A 61 6.09 -2.52 -14.66
CA GLN A 61 5.63 -3.02 -15.95
C GLN A 61 6.61 -2.57 -17.05
N GLY A 62 6.94 -3.47 -17.96
CA GLY A 62 7.67 -3.11 -19.17
C GLY A 62 6.86 -2.15 -20.04
N VAL A 63 7.51 -1.16 -20.63
CA VAL A 63 6.86 -0.14 -21.46
C VAL A 63 7.41 -0.23 -22.89
N ALA A 64 6.53 -0.43 -23.86
CA ALA A 64 6.88 -0.31 -25.28
C ALA A 64 6.13 0.87 -25.89
N ARG A 65 6.90 1.75 -26.60
CA ARG A 65 6.41 3.00 -27.17
C ARG A 65 6.36 2.89 -28.68
N GLY A 66 5.23 3.33 -29.24
CA GLY A 66 4.97 3.36 -30.69
C GLY A 66 3.68 4.13 -30.94
N GLU A 67 2.99 3.82 -32.00
CA GLU A 67 1.62 4.34 -32.24
C GLU A 67 0.67 3.90 -31.12
N THR A 68 0.91 2.72 -30.55
CA THR A 68 0.25 2.17 -29.38
C THR A 68 1.26 2.08 -28.25
N LEU A 69 0.85 2.50 -27.04
CA LEU A 69 1.62 2.41 -25.81
C LEU A 69 1.25 1.12 -25.06
N PHE A 70 2.21 0.23 -24.88
CA PHE A 70 2.01 -1.02 -24.16
C PHE A 70 2.58 -0.93 -22.75
N PHE A 71 1.80 -1.39 -21.76
CA PHE A 71 2.27 -1.74 -20.42
C PHE A 71 2.21 -3.26 -20.28
N VAL A 72 3.37 -3.89 -20.10
CA VAL A 72 3.51 -5.33 -20.21
C VAL A 72 4.00 -5.94 -18.90
N ASP A 73 3.11 -6.65 -18.20
CA ASP A 73 3.46 -7.38 -16.97
C ASP A 73 4.48 -8.48 -17.30
N GLY A 74 5.57 -8.51 -16.52
CA GLY A 74 6.59 -9.53 -16.61
C GLY A 74 7.66 -9.29 -17.67
N ALA A 75 7.65 -8.14 -18.36
CA ALA A 75 8.67 -7.77 -19.34
C ALA A 75 9.72 -6.80 -18.76
N LEU A 76 10.95 -6.86 -19.26
CA LEU A 76 12.07 -6.03 -18.84
C LEU A 76 12.59 -5.18 -20.00
N PRO A 77 13.19 -4.01 -19.74
CA PRO A 77 13.82 -3.18 -20.75
C PRO A 77 14.85 -3.96 -21.59
N GLY A 78 14.88 -3.72 -22.90
CA GLY A 78 15.75 -4.39 -23.87
C GLY A 78 15.25 -5.77 -24.31
N GLU A 79 14.19 -6.31 -23.73
CA GLU A 79 13.62 -7.58 -24.16
C GLU A 79 12.74 -7.45 -25.41
N THR A 80 12.74 -8.50 -26.22
CA THR A 80 11.71 -8.72 -27.25
C THR A 80 10.81 -9.86 -26.77
N VAL A 81 9.51 -9.58 -26.62
CA VAL A 81 8.54 -10.49 -25.99
C VAL A 81 7.30 -10.69 -26.84
N GLU A 82 6.75 -11.90 -26.81
CA GLU A 82 5.37 -12.17 -27.23
C GLU A 82 4.43 -11.84 -26.09
N ILE A 83 3.30 -11.20 -26.39
CA ILE A 83 2.38 -10.68 -25.39
C ILE A 83 0.98 -11.24 -25.56
N LYS A 84 0.22 -11.22 -24.48
CA LYS A 84 -1.24 -11.37 -24.49
C LYS A 84 -1.86 -10.08 -23.97
N ALA A 85 -2.60 -9.37 -24.82
CA ALA A 85 -3.36 -8.20 -24.42
C ALA A 85 -4.47 -8.58 -23.43
N LEU A 86 -4.60 -7.79 -22.37
CA LEU A 86 -5.59 -7.97 -21.31
C LEU A 86 -6.70 -6.93 -21.39
N SER A 87 -6.34 -5.69 -21.73
CA SER A 87 -7.27 -4.59 -21.93
C SER A 87 -6.68 -3.56 -22.90
N SER A 88 -7.55 -2.86 -23.62
CA SER A 88 -7.20 -1.78 -24.54
C SER A 88 -8.09 -0.58 -24.27
N ASN A 89 -7.51 0.60 -24.21
CA ASN A 89 -8.22 1.87 -24.09
C ASN A 89 -7.50 2.94 -24.92
N LYS A 90 -8.06 3.27 -26.07
CA LYS A 90 -7.43 4.16 -27.08
C LYS A 90 -6.03 3.63 -27.44
N GLN A 91 -5.00 4.46 -27.24
CA GLN A 91 -3.59 4.15 -27.55
C GLN A 91 -2.89 3.33 -26.46
N ILE A 92 -3.57 2.97 -25.36
CA ILE A 92 -2.96 2.28 -24.23
C ILE A 92 -3.45 0.84 -24.19
N VAL A 93 -2.52 -0.10 -24.16
CA VAL A 93 -2.78 -1.54 -24.03
C VAL A 93 -2.06 -2.07 -22.80
N ASN A 94 -2.82 -2.71 -21.92
CA ASN A 94 -2.25 -3.51 -20.83
C ASN A 94 -2.14 -4.96 -21.31
N ALA A 95 -0.98 -5.54 -21.17
CA ALA A 95 -0.65 -6.88 -21.62
C ALA A 95 0.17 -7.64 -20.57
N LYS A 96 0.38 -8.92 -20.81
CA LYS A 96 1.34 -9.75 -20.08
C LYS A 96 2.22 -10.53 -21.05
N VAL A 97 3.44 -10.81 -20.62
CA VAL A 97 4.37 -11.69 -21.36
C VAL A 97 3.80 -13.11 -21.45
N THR A 98 3.84 -13.67 -22.65
CA THR A 98 3.61 -15.12 -22.89
C THR A 98 4.90 -15.85 -23.16
N LYS A 99 5.87 -15.19 -23.83
CA LYS A 99 7.17 -15.74 -24.12
C LYS A 99 8.21 -14.62 -24.24
N VAL A 100 9.41 -14.86 -23.73
CA VAL A 100 10.57 -13.99 -23.90
C VAL A 100 11.43 -14.55 -25.02
N ASN A 101 11.60 -13.79 -26.10
CA ASN A 101 12.41 -14.20 -27.26
C ASN A 101 13.88 -13.84 -27.05
N THR A 102 14.13 -12.62 -26.52
CA THR A 102 15.47 -12.13 -26.18
C THR A 102 15.44 -11.67 -24.73
N PRO A 103 16.03 -12.41 -23.78
CA PRO A 103 16.01 -12.05 -22.38
C PRO A 103 17.00 -10.91 -22.07
N SER A 104 16.66 -10.07 -21.09
CA SER A 104 17.56 -9.12 -20.44
C SER A 104 18.60 -9.88 -19.60
N GLU A 105 19.80 -9.31 -19.45
CA GLU A 105 20.84 -9.83 -18.54
C GLU A 105 20.40 -9.78 -17.07
N HIS A 106 19.50 -8.85 -16.70
CA HIS A 106 18.93 -8.71 -15.36
C HIS A 106 17.74 -9.63 -15.08
N ARG A 107 17.36 -10.46 -16.07
CA ARG A 107 16.28 -11.44 -15.87
C ARG A 107 16.79 -12.62 -15.05
N GLN A 108 16.06 -12.93 -13.99
CA GLN A 108 16.36 -14.06 -13.12
C GLN A 108 15.19 -15.05 -13.03
N LYS A 109 15.51 -16.27 -12.59
CA LYS A 109 14.47 -17.24 -12.23
C LYS A 109 13.85 -16.86 -10.90
N PRO A 110 12.50 -16.76 -10.77
CA PRO A 110 11.85 -16.56 -9.50
C PRO A 110 12.29 -17.59 -8.45
N PHE A 111 12.62 -17.12 -7.26
CA PHE A 111 13.04 -17.98 -6.14
C PHE A 111 11.86 -18.69 -5.46
N CYS A 112 10.63 -18.23 -5.67
CA CYS A 112 9.40 -18.83 -5.14
C CYS A 112 8.81 -19.80 -6.16
N GLY A 113 8.58 -21.07 -5.78
CA GLY A 113 8.05 -22.11 -6.67
C GLY A 113 6.64 -21.83 -7.21
N VAL A 114 5.88 -20.95 -6.57
CA VAL A 114 4.51 -20.58 -6.96
C VAL A 114 4.41 -19.14 -7.51
N ALA A 115 5.53 -18.48 -7.81
CA ALA A 115 5.58 -17.10 -8.28
C ALA A 115 4.69 -16.83 -9.51
N ASN A 116 4.58 -17.80 -10.43
CA ASN A 116 3.78 -17.67 -11.65
C ASN A 116 2.26 -17.77 -11.39
N GLN A 117 1.83 -18.18 -10.20
CA GLN A 117 0.43 -18.39 -9.84
C GLN A 117 -0.02 -17.41 -8.76
N CYS A 118 0.84 -17.20 -7.76
CA CYS A 118 0.54 -16.39 -6.58
C CYS A 118 0.51 -14.88 -6.92
N GLY A 119 -0.58 -14.20 -6.48
CA GLY A 119 -0.72 -12.74 -6.66
C GLY A 119 0.07 -11.89 -5.64
N GLY A 120 0.87 -12.51 -4.78
CA GLY A 120 1.61 -11.80 -3.72
C GLY A 120 2.87 -11.06 -4.20
N CYS A 121 3.48 -11.52 -5.31
CA CYS A 121 4.70 -10.94 -5.88
C CYS A 121 4.60 -10.88 -7.40
N GLN A 122 5.07 -9.79 -8.00
CA GLN A 122 5.03 -9.55 -9.44
C GLN A 122 6.43 -9.41 -10.06
N LEU A 123 7.46 -9.10 -9.26
CA LEU A 123 8.79 -8.69 -9.74
C LEU A 123 9.92 -9.65 -9.32
N GLN A 124 9.62 -10.95 -9.11
CA GLN A 124 10.67 -11.94 -8.81
C GLN A 124 11.49 -12.37 -10.04
N HIS A 125 11.07 -11.99 -11.24
CA HIS A 125 11.73 -12.30 -12.51
C HIS A 125 12.85 -11.33 -12.88
N VAL A 126 13.09 -10.31 -12.07
CA VAL A 126 14.14 -9.29 -12.25
C VAL A 126 15.01 -9.22 -11.01
N GLU A 127 16.29 -8.92 -11.17
CA GLU A 127 17.20 -8.63 -10.06
C GLU A 127 16.66 -7.49 -9.21
N PRO A 128 16.58 -7.64 -7.86
CA PRO A 128 15.93 -6.66 -7.01
C PRO A 128 16.53 -5.25 -7.04
N GLN A 129 17.85 -5.14 -7.16
CA GLN A 129 18.56 -3.86 -7.27
C GLN A 129 18.21 -3.16 -8.57
N GLU A 130 18.21 -3.89 -9.68
CA GLU A 130 17.82 -3.35 -10.98
C GLU A 130 16.35 -2.95 -11.01
N ALA A 131 15.48 -3.78 -10.47
CA ALA A 131 14.05 -3.45 -10.37
C ALA A 131 13.83 -2.14 -9.60
N LEU A 132 14.58 -1.92 -8.50
CA LEU A 132 14.50 -0.69 -7.72
C LEU A 132 15.04 0.50 -8.52
N ALA A 133 16.20 0.36 -9.17
CA ALA A 133 16.82 1.44 -9.94
C ALA A 133 15.93 1.91 -11.10
N LEU A 134 15.40 0.97 -11.89
CA LEU A 134 14.51 1.28 -13.01
C LEU A 134 13.21 1.98 -12.57
N ARG A 135 12.63 1.53 -11.46
CA ARG A 135 11.39 2.10 -10.90
C ARG A 135 11.62 3.47 -10.25
N ASP A 136 12.78 3.65 -9.61
CA ASP A 136 13.20 4.94 -9.04
C ASP A 136 13.35 5.99 -10.14
N ASP A 137 14.06 5.66 -11.23
CA ASP A 137 14.20 6.54 -12.39
C ASP A 137 12.86 6.84 -13.08
N ALA A 138 11.98 5.85 -13.20
CA ALA A 138 10.65 6.05 -13.76
C ALA A 138 9.81 7.01 -12.91
N LEU A 139 9.89 6.90 -11.58
CA LEU A 139 9.16 7.76 -10.66
C LEU A 139 9.74 9.18 -10.62
N LYS A 140 11.07 9.32 -10.57
CA LYS A 140 11.77 10.59 -10.70
C LYS A 140 11.35 11.33 -11.98
N SER A 141 11.38 10.64 -13.11
CA SER A 141 10.93 11.17 -14.40
C SER A 141 9.44 11.57 -14.40
N MET A 142 8.59 10.82 -13.70
CA MET A 142 7.18 11.18 -13.54
C MET A 142 7.01 12.47 -12.74
N PHE A 143 7.76 12.66 -11.65
CA PHE A 143 7.69 13.86 -10.83
C PHE A 143 8.24 15.08 -11.57
N GLN A 144 9.33 14.93 -12.33
CA GLN A 144 9.82 15.99 -13.21
C GLN A 144 8.74 16.47 -14.17
N ARG A 145 8.10 15.56 -14.89
CA ARG A 145 7.06 15.91 -15.87
C ARG A 145 5.79 16.48 -15.26
N LYS A 146 5.32 15.89 -14.15
CA LYS A 146 4.03 16.28 -13.53
C LYS A 146 4.14 17.49 -12.61
N LEU A 147 5.25 17.63 -11.90
CA LEU A 147 5.40 18.58 -10.80
C LEU A 147 6.46 19.65 -11.08
N GLY A 148 7.27 19.53 -12.14
CA GLY A 148 8.42 20.42 -12.37
C GLY A 148 9.53 20.24 -11.33
N PHE A 149 9.64 19.05 -10.72
CA PHE A 149 10.59 18.76 -9.66
C PHE A 149 12.03 18.83 -10.15
N ASN A 150 12.91 19.45 -9.34
CA ASN A 150 14.34 19.54 -9.64
C ASN A 150 15.02 18.18 -9.41
N GLU A 151 15.68 17.65 -10.44
CA GLU A 151 16.37 16.37 -10.36
C GLU A 151 17.43 16.30 -9.26
N GLY A 152 18.17 17.38 -9.03
CA GLY A 152 19.21 17.46 -7.99
C GLY A 152 18.69 17.33 -6.57
N ALA A 153 17.38 17.43 -6.36
CA ALA A 153 16.74 17.25 -5.06
C ALA A 153 16.22 15.81 -4.83
N TRP A 154 16.38 14.92 -5.81
CA TRP A 154 16.02 13.50 -5.65
C TRP A 154 16.98 12.79 -4.72
N GLN A 155 16.44 12.02 -3.78
CA GLN A 155 17.22 11.31 -2.77
C GLN A 155 17.35 9.83 -3.13
N ALA A 156 18.42 9.21 -2.65
CA ALA A 156 18.62 7.77 -2.81
C ALA A 156 17.44 6.98 -2.20
N PRO A 157 17.04 5.86 -2.83
CA PRO A 157 15.95 5.04 -2.32
C PRO A 157 16.23 4.49 -0.91
N VAL A 158 15.22 4.53 -0.05
CA VAL A 158 15.22 3.81 1.21
C VAL A 158 14.84 2.36 0.94
N SER A 159 15.76 1.44 1.19
CA SER A 159 15.56 0.00 0.98
C SER A 159 16.12 -0.82 2.14
N GLY A 160 15.78 -2.10 2.18
CA GLY A 160 16.20 -3.05 3.21
C GLY A 160 16.59 -4.41 2.63
N ASN A 161 16.75 -5.39 3.51
CA ASN A 161 17.06 -6.76 3.15
C ASN A 161 15.96 -7.40 2.30
N ARG A 162 16.35 -8.34 1.44
CA ARG A 162 15.49 -9.12 0.55
C ARG A 162 16.05 -10.54 0.42
N PRO A 163 15.18 -11.56 0.43
CA PRO A 163 13.77 -11.68 0.81
C PRO A 163 13.56 -11.67 2.35
N ARG A 164 12.48 -12.27 2.87
CA ARG A 164 12.18 -12.41 4.31
C ARG A 164 12.02 -11.10 5.08
N TYR A 165 11.43 -10.09 4.42
CA TYR A 165 11.20 -8.78 5.03
C TYR A 165 9.83 -8.65 5.70
N ARG A 166 8.83 -9.43 5.22
CA ARG A 166 7.42 -9.18 5.49
C ARG A 166 6.99 -9.80 6.81
N ARG A 167 6.71 -8.94 7.80
CA ARG A 167 6.26 -9.34 9.14
C ARG A 167 4.74 -9.44 9.33
N LYS A 168 3.93 -9.16 8.30
CA LYS A 168 2.47 -9.27 8.38
C LYS A 168 1.90 -9.86 7.09
N ALA A 169 1.00 -10.82 7.25
CA ALA A 169 0.30 -11.44 6.14
C ALA A 169 -1.16 -11.75 6.49
N ARG A 170 -1.99 -11.85 5.45
CA ARG A 170 -3.35 -12.32 5.54
C ARG A 170 -3.53 -13.47 4.57
N LEU A 171 -3.65 -14.66 5.09
CA LEU A 171 -3.83 -15.88 4.33
C LEU A 171 -5.32 -16.08 4.04
N ALA A 172 -5.62 -16.44 2.82
CA ALA A 172 -6.94 -16.91 2.41
C ALA A 172 -7.03 -18.42 2.59
N ILE A 173 -8.24 -18.92 2.86
CA ILE A 173 -8.53 -20.35 3.06
C ILE A 173 -9.61 -20.81 2.09
N ASP A 174 -9.43 -22.00 1.51
CA ASP A 174 -10.49 -22.76 0.84
C ASP A 174 -10.65 -24.10 1.57
N ALA A 175 -11.69 -24.19 2.38
CA ALA A 175 -12.05 -25.36 3.17
C ALA A 175 -13.39 -25.98 2.73
N ARG A 176 -13.78 -25.84 1.45
CA ARG A 176 -14.97 -26.51 0.89
C ARG A 176 -14.89 -28.01 1.04
N ASN A 177 -13.70 -28.56 0.93
CA ASN A 177 -13.39 -29.93 1.34
C ASN A 177 -12.49 -29.88 2.60
N PRO A 178 -12.98 -30.23 3.79
CA PRO A 178 -12.22 -30.12 5.03
C PRO A 178 -10.98 -31.04 5.08
N ASP A 179 -10.97 -32.14 4.30
CA ASP A 179 -9.81 -33.05 4.23
C ASP A 179 -8.73 -32.59 3.25
N LYS A 180 -9.04 -31.58 2.41
CA LYS A 180 -8.14 -31.04 1.38
C LYS A 180 -8.19 -29.52 1.39
N ILE A 181 -7.85 -28.91 2.50
CA ILE A 181 -7.81 -27.47 2.68
C ILE A 181 -6.69 -26.86 1.84
N LYS A 182 -6.98 -25.71 1.21
CA LYS A 182 -5.96 -24.83 0.67
C LYS A 182 -5.80 -23.61 1.59
N LEU A 183 -4.57 -23.34 2.02
CA LEU A 183 -4.21 -22.18 2.82
C LEU A 183 -3.10 -21.41 2.11
N GLY A 184 -3.28 -20.12 1.86
CA GLY A 184 -2.27 -19.33 1.17
C GLY A 184 -2.77 -18.01 0.63
N PHE A 185 -2.35 -17.62 -0.57
CA PHE A 185 -2.70 -16.35 -1.19
C PHE A 185 -3.58 -16.55 -2.42
N ARG A 186 -4.30 -15.49 -2.82
CA ARG A 186 -5.07 -15.52 -4.07
C ARG A 186 -4.15 -15.57 -5.28
N GLU A 187 -4.62 -16.20 -6.34
CA GLU A 187 -3.96 -16.17 -7.65
C GLU A 187 -3.83 -14.75 -8.18
N ASN A 188 -2.82 -14.53 -9.00
CA ASN A 188 -2.69 -13.30 -9.77
C ASN A 188 -3.88 -13.20 -10.76
N ALA A 189 -4.67 -12.11 -10.64
CA ALA A 189 -5.89 -11.88 -11.41
C ALA A 189 -6.97 -12.99 -11.30
N GLY A 190 -6.90 -13.86 -10.28
CA GLY A 190 -7.83 -14.97 -10.02
C GLY A 190 -8.55 -14.90 -8.67
N LYS A 191 -9.54 -15.77 -8.50
CA LYS A 191 -10.27 -15.94 -7.22
C LYS A 191 -9.81 -17.17 -6.45
N ASN A 192 -9.10 -18.09 -7.11
CA ASN A 192 -8.63 -19.32 -6.48
C ASN A 192 -7.53 -19.02 -5.46
N ILE A 193 -7.30 -19.96 -4.57
CA ILE A 193 -6.25 -19.90 -3.57
C ILE A 193 -5.10 -20.78 -4.02
N VAL A 194 -3.92 -20.18 -4.10
CA VAL A 194 -2.65 -20.88 -4.28
C VAL A 194 -2.27 -21.44 -2.92
N ASP A 195 -2.29 -22.76 -2.82
CA ASP A 195 -1.93 -23.47 -1.62
C ASP A 195 -0.42 -23.42 -1.39
N ILE A 196 0.01 -23.10 -0.17
CA ILE A 196 1.43 -22.96 0.17
C ILE A 196 1.74 -23.63 1.52
N GLU A 197 2.96 -24.09 1.67
CA GLU A 197 3.48 -24.62 2.93
C GLU A 197 4.41 -23.61 3.63
N GLY A 198 4.84 -22.59 2.92
CA GLY A 198 5.66 -21.49 3.38
C GLY A 198 5.75 -20.38 2.34
N CYS A 199 6.26 -19.22 2.72
CA CYS A 199 6.42 -18.09 1.82
C CYS A 199 7.79 -17.42 2.03
N PRO A 200 8.68 -17.44 1.01
CA PRO A 200 10.05 -16.91 1.18
C PRO A 200 10.12 -15.39 1.33
N VAL A 201 9.01 -14.67 1.17
CA VAL A 201 8.94 -13.21 1.39
C VAL A 201 8.58 -12.87 2.83
N LEU A 202 7.88 -13.78 3.53
CA LEU A 202 7.59 -13.62 4.94
C LEU A 202 8.86 -13.83 5.78
N VAL A 203 8.92 -13.15 6.93
CA VAL A 203 9.92 -13.47 7.95
C VAL A 203 9.81 -14.95 8.34
N GLU A 204 10.91 -15.54 8.74
CA GLU A 204 11.00 -16.98 8.97
C GLU A 204 9.94 -17.48 9.95
N SER A 205 9.77 -16.77 11.07
CA SER A 205 8.79 -17.10 12.10
C SER A 205 7.34 -17.20 11.61
N LEU A 206 6.97 -16.42 10.56
CA LEU A 206 5.65 -16.54 9.93
C LEU A 206 5.60 -17.62 8.87
N SER A 207 6.67 -17.75 8.09
CA SER A 207 6.71 -18.72 6.99
C SER A 207 6.58 -20.16 7.50
N GLN A 208 7.26 -20.47 8.59
CA GLN A 208 7.25 -21.81 9.22
C GLN A 208 5.93 -22.19 9.86
N LEU A 209 5.07 -21.22 10.21
CA LEU A 209 3.76 -21.48 10.81
C LEU A 209 2.71 -21.98 9.81
N ILE A 210 2.90 -21.77 8.50
CA ILE A 210 1.84 -22.01 7.52
C ILE A 210 1.47 -23.50 7.44
N ALA A 211 2.44 -24.38 7.34
CA ALA A 211 2.19 -25.82 7.25
C ALA A 211 1.62 -26.41 8.58
N PRO A 212 2.14 -26.12 9.77
CA PRO A 212 1.53 -26.54 11.03
C PRO A 212 0.10 -26.00 11.22
N LEU A 213 -0.14 -24.74 10.88
CA LEU A 213 -1.47 -24.12 10.95
C LEU A 213 -2.47 -24.82 10.02
N LYS A 214 -2.06 -25.11 8.79
CA LYS A 214 -2.86 -25.88 7.84
C LYS A 214 -3.22 -27.25 8.41
N SER A 215 -2.27 -27.93 9.04
CA SER A 215 -2.52 -29.25 9.70
C SER A 215 -3.53 -29.11 10.85
N ALA A 216 -3.42 -28.10 11.69
CA ALA A 216 -4.33 -27.84 12.79
C ALA A 216 -5.78 -27.51 12.35
N ILE A 217 -5.95 -27.03 11.12
CA ILE A 217 -7.27 -26.68 10.56
C ILE A 217 -7.88 -27.86 9.78
N THR A 218 -7.06 -28.75 9.21
CA THR A 218 -7.50 -29.83 8.32
C THR A 218 -8.29 -30.89 9.08
N GLY A 219 -9.35 -31.45 8.46
CA GLY A 219 -10.19 -32.51 9.04
C GLY A 219 -11.39 -31.98 9.83
N TYR A 220 -11.46 -30.69 10.13
CA TYR A 220 -12.55 -30.08 10.90
C TYR A 220 -13.63 -29.47 10.01
N ALA A 221 -14.88 -29.83 10.25
CA ALA A 221 -16.02 -29.25 9.52
C ALA A 221 -16.15 -27.73 9.74
N SER A 222 -15.69 -27.21 10.90
CA SER A 222 -15.69 -25.80 11.23
C SER A 222 -14.70 -24.98 10.38
N ALA A 223 -13.69 -25.60 9.76
CA ALA A 223 -12.73 -24.91 8.89
C ALA A 223 -13.39 -24.13 7.76
N ARG A 224 -14.52 -24.58 7.24
CA ARG A 224 -15.33 -23.87 6.20
C ARG A 224 -15.92 -22.55 6.67
N LEU A 225 -15.96 -22.31 7.98
CA LEU A 225 -16.46 -21.07 8.59
C LEU A 225 -15.37 -20.02 8.74
N VAL A 226 -14.10 -20.40 8.54
CA VAL A 226 -12.94 -19.51 8.58
C VAL A 226 -12.93 -18.67 7.31
N GLY A 227 -12.92 -17.34 7.46
CA GLY A 227 -12.84 -16.41 6.34
C GLY A 227 -11.40 -16.15 5.88
N HIS A 228 -10.50 -15.98 6.84
CA HIS A 228 -9.06 -15.80 6.61
C HIS A 228 -8.28 -15.94 7.93
N VAL A 229 -6.95 -16.06 7.79
CA VAL A 229 -6.02 -16.06 8.91
C VAL A 229 -5.03 -14.91 8.75
N SER A 230 -4.93 -14.05 9.75
CA SER A 230 -3.93 -12.97 9.80
C SER A 230 -2.75 -13.41 10.66
N LEU A 231 -1.54 -13.14 10.18
CA LEU A 231 -0.28 -13.41 10.86
C LEU A 231 0.47 -12.09 11.05
N LEU A 232 1.03 -11.88 12.24
CA LEU A 232 1.88 -10.72 12.55
C LEU A 232 3.06 -11.19 13.42
N ALA A 233 4.28 -10.95 12.95
CA ALA A 233 5.47 -11.09 13.76
C ALA A 233 5.81 -9.75 14.41
N GLY A 234 5.76 -9.69 15.72
CA GLY A 234 6.35 -8.63 16.52
C GLY A 234 7.84 -8.93 16.78
N GLU A 235 8.48 -8.07 17.55
CA GLU A 235 9.86 -8.26 17.99
C GLU A 235 9.96 -9.34 19.08
N ASN A 236 8.91 -9.54 19.85
CA ASN A 236 8.87 -10.39 21.04
C ASN A 236 8.01 -11.67 20.88
N ALA A 237 6.99 -11.64 20.04
CA ALA A 237 6.07 -12.76 19.85
C ALA A 237 5.40 -12.71 18.47
N VAL A 238 4.71 -13.79 18.12
CA VAL A 238 3.89 -13.88 16.89
C VAL A 238 2.42 -13.93 17.26
N GLN A 239 1.60 -13.14 16.55
CA GLN A 239 0.14 -13.17 16.64
C GLN A 239 -0.45 -13.92 15.45
N VAL A 240 -1.32 -14.87 15.73
CA VAL A 240 -2.20 -15.54 14.76
C VAL A 240 -3.64 -15.16 15.08
N THR A 241 -4.38 -14.62 14.10
CA THR A 241 -5.78 -14.25 14.27
C THR A 241 -6.62 -14.96 13.22
N VAL A 242 -7.55 -15.80 13.67
CA VAL A 242 -8.47 -16.57 12.82
C VAL A 242 -9.82 -15.88 12.77
N LYS A 243 -10.19 -15.31 11.62
CA LYS A 243 -11.50 -14.70 11.44
C LYS A 243 -12.52 -15.75 11.00
N HIS A 244 -13.63 -15.83 11.72
CA HIS A 244 -14.73 -16.75 11.40
C HIS A 244 -16.07 -16.04 11.26
N THR A 245 -17.00 -16.68 10.54
CA THR A 245 -18.31 -16.09 10.20
C THR A 245 -19.47 -16.57 11.06
N ARG A 246 -19.29 -17.69 11.76
CA ARG A 246 -20.28 -18.34 12.65
C ARG A 246 -19.54 -19.07 13.76
N SER A 247 -20.25 -19.42 14.84
CA SER A 247 -19.68 -20.16 15.98
C SER A 247 -18.91 -21.40 15.54
N LEU A 248 -17.71 -21.54 16.06
CA LEU A 248 -16.82 -22.68 15.82
C LEU A 248 -17.14 -23.81 16.80
N ALA A 249 -16.95 -25.05 16.39
CA ALA A 249 -17.10 -26.21 17.26
C ALA A 249 -15.95 -26.28 18.28
N ASN A 250 -16.22 -26.81 19.47
CA ASN A 250 -15.26 -26.84 20.57
C ASN A 250 -13.99 -27.65 20.25
N ASP A 251 -14.11 -28.75 19.50
CA ASP A 251 -12.99 -29.56 19.05
C ASP A 251 -12.04 -28.78 18.13
N PHE A 252 -12.59 -27.94 17.26
CA PHE A 252 -11.81 -27.07 16.38
C PHE A 252 -11.11 -25.94 17.17
N ILE A 253 -11.80 -25.33 18.14
CA ILE A 253 -11.20 -24.34 19.06
C ILE A 253 -10.06 -25.00 19.85
N ALA A 254 -10.25 -26.22 20.35
CA ALA A 254 -9.21 -26.95 21.07
C ALA A 254 -7.98 -27.22 20.19
N SER A 255 -8.19 -27.59 18.91
CA SER A 255 -7.09 -27.78 17.96
C SER A 255 -6.29 -26.48 17.72
N LEU A 256 -6.96 -25.34 17.56
CA LEU A 256 -6.31 -24.04 17.44
C LEU A 256 -5.54 -23.65 18.69
N SER A 257 -6.09 -23.93 19.87
CA SER A 257 -5.42 -23.67 21.15
C SER A 257 -4.18 -24.55 21.32
N GLN A 258 -4.28 -25.85 20.97
CA GLN A 258 -3.14 -26.77 20.99
C GLN A 258 -2.04 -26.33 20.04
N PHE A 259 -2.38 -25.96 18.80
CA PHE A 259 -1.44 -25.40 17.84
C PHE A 259 -0.70 -24.19 18.43
N ALA A 260 -1.42 -23.27 19.09
CA ALA A 260 -0.83 -22.06 19.65
C ALA A 260 0.21 -22.36 20.74
N VAL A 261 -0.08 -23.35 21.61
CA VAL A 261 0.85 -23.81 22.63
C VAL A 261 2.08 -24.49 22.00
N GLU A 262 1.86 -25.38 21.03
CA GLU A 262 2.95 -26.13 20.36
C GLU A 262 3.88 -25.21 19.57
N GLN A 263 3.33 -24.19 18.91
CA GLN A 263 4.10 -23.24 18.10
C GLN A 263 4.58 -22.02 18.91
N ASN A 264 4.21 -21.92 20.16
CA ASN A 264 4.55 -20.80 21.05
C ASN A 264 4.16 -19.44 20.43
N VAL A 265 2.87 -19.28 20.08
CA VAL A 265 2.32 -18.06 19.44
C VAL A 265 1.07 -17.59 20.17
N ASN A 266 0.80 -16.28 20.12
CA ASN A 266 -0.51 -15.74 20.50
C ASN A 266 -1.57 -16.21 19.49
N MET A 267 -2.71 -16.67 19.98
CA MET A 267 -3.83 -17.11 19.15
C MET A 267 -5.11 -16.40 19.57
N THR A 268 -5.73 -15.73 18.61
CA THR A 268 -7.01 -15.04 18.79
C THR A 268 -7.99 -15.48 17.70
N ILE A 269 -9.25 -15.66 18.04
CA ILE A 269 -10.33 -15.79 17.07
C ILE A 269 -11.12 -14.49 17.03
N GLU A 270 -11.54 -14.07 15.82
CA GLU A 270 -12.37 -12.90 15.55
C GLU A 270 -13.69 -13.36 14.95
N ASP A 271 -14.80 -13.03 15.57
CA ASP A 271 -16.12 -13.40 15.10
C ASP A 271 -16.65 -12.50 13.97
N GLY A 272 -17.88 -12.76 13.48
CA GLY A 272 -18.52 -11.97 12.44
C GLY A 272 -18.84 -10.52 12.82
N ASN A 273 -18.90 -10.20 14.11
CA ASN A 273 -19.16 -8.87 14.65
C ASN A 273 -17.86 -8.09 14.91
N GLY A 274 -16.70 -8.75 14.80
CA GLY A 274 -15.40 -8.16 15.10
C GLY A 274 -14.96 -8.32 16.57
N GLU A 275 -15.69 -9.12 17.35
CA GLU A 275 -15.33 -9.43 18.73
C GLU A 275 -14.18 -10.45 18.77
N PHE A 276 -13.22 -10.20 19.68
CA PHE A 276 -12.04 -11.03 19.84
C PHE A 276 -12.14 -11.95 21.05
N THR A 277 -11.76 -13.23 20.87
CA THR A 277 -11.55 -14.17 21.94
C THR A 277 -10.11 -14.67 21.89
N HIS A 278 -9.34 -14.43 22.95
CA HIS A 278 -7.97 -14.93 23.09
C HIS A 278 -7.98 -16.39 23.52
N LEU A 279 -7.38 -17.26 22.70
CA LEU A 279 -7.25 -18.69 23.00
C LEU A 279 -5.92 -19.01 23.69
N HIS A 280 -4.88 -18.25 23.36
CA HIS A 280 -3.56 -18.37 23.96
C HIS A 280 -2.83 -17.03 23.86
N GLU A 281 -2.19 -16.59 24.93
CA GLU A 281 -1.43 -15.35 24.97
C GLU A 281 -0.11 -15.57 25.72
N ILE A 282 0.99 -15.16 25.10
CA ILE A 282 2.33 -15.19 25.65
C ILE A 282 2.70 -13.81 26.17
N ALA A 283 2.54 -12.79 25.32
CA ALA A 283 2.81 -11.39 25.61
C ALA A 283 2.12 -10.49 24.59
N PRO A 284 1.80 -9.22 24.92
CA PRO A 284 1.40 -8.22 23.95
C PRO A 284 2.44 -8.07 22.85
N ILE A 285 1.99 -8.01 21.59
CA ILE A 285 2.91 -7.84 20.44
C ILE A 285 3.57 -6.48 20.49
N THR A 286 4.88 -6.42 20.31
CA THR A 286 5.61 -5.16 20.13
C THR A 286 6.20 -5.05 18.73
N CYS A 287 6.10 -3.87 18.15
CA CYS A 287 6.64 -3.53 16.83
C CYS A 287 7.50 -2.27 16.96
N ASN A 288 8.82 -2.42 16.85
CA ASN A 288 9.73 -1.29 17.04
C ASN A 288 9.57 -0.22 15.95
N THR A 289 9.77 1.03 16.35
CA THR A 289 10.02 2.18 15.52
C THR A 289 11.48 2.66 15.74
N VAL A 290 11.76 3.95 15.85
CA VAL A 290 13.11 4.47 16.11
C VAL A 290 13.28 4.88 17.58
N ASP A 291 14.52 5.15 18.00
CA ASP A 291 14.90 5.68 19.32
C ASP A 291 14.43 4.80 20.51
N GLY A 292 14.26 3.50 20.27
CA GLY A 292 13.83 2.55 21.30
C GLY A 292 12.32 2.52 21.53
N PHE A 293 11.53 3.32 20.82
CA PHE A 293 10.08 3.28 20.91
C PHE A 293 9.51 2.05 20.21
N TYR A 294 8.37 1.60 20.71
CA TYR A 294 7.62 0.48 20.14
C TYR A 294 6.12 0.78 20.10
N LEU A 295 5.43 0.09 19.22
CA LEU A 295 3.98 0.10 19.08
C LEU A 295 3.44 -1.25 19.57
N GLN A 296 2.30 -1.24 20.26
CA GLN A 296 1.56 -2.44 20.65
C GLN A 296 0.27 -2.54 19.84
N PRO A 297 0.30 -3.17 18.66
CA PRO A 297 -0.89 -3.31 17.82
C PRO A 297 -1.88 -4.32 18.40
N GLY A 298 -3.17 -4.02 18.27
CA GLY A 298 -4.21 -5.02 18.37
C GLY A 298 -4.20 -5.99 17.16
N PRO A 299 -4.98 -7.08 17.22
CA PRO A 299 -4.94 -8.15 16.20
C PRO A 299 -5.18 -7.69 14.76
N ASN A 300 -5.96 -6.64 14.55
CA ASN A 300 -6.31 -6.09 13.23
C ASN A 300 -5.65 -4.75 12.91
N ASP A 301 -4.92 -4.14 13.83
CA ASP A 301 -4.33 -2.83 13.59
C ASP A 301 -3.31 -2.85 12.46
N PHE A 302 -3.21 -1.72 11.77
CA PHE A 302 -2.20 -1.53 10.75
C PHE A 302 -0.82 -1.36 11.40
N VAL A 303 0.17 -2.06 10.87
CA VAL A 303 1.60 -1.84 11.11
C VAL A 303 2.34 -1.96 9.79
N GLN A 304 3.42 -1.21 9.64
CA GLN A 304 4.29 -1.31 8.46
C GLN A 304 4.88 -2.71 8.35
N VAL A 305 4.75 -3.32 7.16
CA VAL A 305 5.05 -4.74 6.97
C VAL A 305 6.53 -5.07 6.90
N ASN A 306 7.39 -4.09 6.66
CA ASN A 306 8.84 -4.22 6.57
C ASN A 306 9.47 -3.43 7.71
N ALA A 307 9.89 -4.11 8.76
CA ALA A 307 10.39 -3.50 9.98
C ALA A 307 11.65 -2.65 9.72
N GLU A 308 12.63 -3.18 8.97
CA GLU A 308 13.88 -2.49 8.64
C GLU A 308 13.63 -1.21 7.84
N VAL A 309 12.83 -1.30 6.77
CA VAL A 309 12.50 -0.14 5.94
C VAL A 309 11.67 0.87 6.72
N ASN A 310 10.77 0.42 7.62
CA ASN A 310 10.03 1.30 8.52
C ASN A 310 10.96 2.15 9.39
N THR A 311 11.92 1.53 10.06
CA THR A 311 12.90 2.25 10.89
C THR A 311 13.67 3.29 10.08
N LYS A 312 14.15 2.93 8.89
CA LYS A 312 14.85 3.86 7.98
C LYS A 312 13.93 4.99 7.48
N MET A 313 12.69 4.69 7.15
CA MET A 313 11.67 5.65 6.71
C MET A 313 11.37 6.67 7.81
N VAL A 314 11.13 6.20 9.04
CA VAL A 314 10.85 7.08 10.18
C VAL A 314 12.08 7.96 10.48
N ALA A 315 13.30 7.40 10.50
CA ALA A 315 14.51 8.15 10.71
C ALA A 315 14.72 9.25 9.64
N GLN A 316 14.46 8.92 8.36
CA GLN A 316 14.54 9.91 7.28
C GLN A 316 13.45 11.00 7.42
N ALA A 317 12.23 10.64 7.78
CA ALA A 317 11.15 11.60 8.00
C ALA A 317 11.48 12.57 9.13
N LEU A 318 12.01 12.06 10.24
CA LEU A 318 12.48 12.90 11.36
C LEU A 318 13.64 13.82 10.94
N SER A 319 14.60 13.30 10.19
CA SER A 319 15.71 14.11 9.66
C SER A 319 15.23 15.26 8.77
N TRP A 320 14.18 15.02 7.96
CA TRP A 320 13.61 16.05 7.08
C TRP A 320 12.69 17.01 7.81
N LEU A 321 11.87 16.51 8.73
CA LEU A 321 10.98 17.32 9.57
C LEU A 321 11.79 18.17 10.58
N ALA A 322 12.92 17.64 11.05
CA ALA A 322 13.81 18.26 12.05
C ALA A 322 13.02 18.87 13.22
N PRO A 323 12.26 18.05 13.98
CA PRO A 323 11.43 18.53 15.08
C PRO A 323 12.28 19.12 16.20
N LYS A 324 11.81 20.20 16.87
CA LYS A 324 12.50 20.87 17.97
C LYS A 324 11.60 21.04 19.17
N ALA A 325 12.20 21.11 20.35
CA ALA A 325 11.47 21.42 21.58
C ALA A 325 10.74 22.77 21.46
N GLY A 326 9.50 22.79 21.91
CA GLY A 326 8.63 23.96 21.89
C GLY A 326 7.89 24.18 20.56
N GLU A 327 8.21 23.45 19.48
CA GLU A 327 7.42 23.49 18.24
C GLU A 327 6.09 22.76 18.42
N ARG A 328 5.10 23.19 17.64
CA ARG A 328 3.80 22.49 17.47
C ARG A 328 3.80 21.76 16.16
N ILE A 329 3.73 20.43 16.23
CA ILE A 329 3.85 19.56 15.05
C ILE A 329 2.59 18.73 14.91
N ALA A 330 2.02 18.68 13.71
CA ALA A 330 0.93 17.78 13.38
C ALA A 330 1.49 16.46 12.80
N ASP A 331 1.02 15.33 13.33
CA ASP A 331 1.20 14.00 12.72
C ASP A 331 -0.20 13.46 12.36
N TRP A 332 -0.57 13.59 11.10
CA TRP A 332 -1.90 13.23 10.65
C TRP A 332 -1.90 11.93 9.84
N PHE A 333 -2.95 11.13 10.06
CA PHE A 333 -3.01 9.71 9.74
C PHE A 333 -2.04 8.91 10.61
N SER A 334 -1.97 9.27 11.89
CA SER A 334 -0.92 8.86 12.83
C SER A 334 -0.91 7.35 13.15
N GLY A 335 -2.02 6.65 12.89
CA GLY A 335 -2.14 5.24 13.23
C GLY A 335 -1.89 4.98 14.71
N LEU A 336 -0.97 4.07 15.01
CA LEU A 336 -0.53 3.74 16.37
C LEU A 336 0.58 4.68 16.92
N GLY A 337 0.95 5.72 16.17
CA GLY A 337 1.98 6.66 16.59
C GLY A 337 3.39 6.36 16.08
N ASN A 338 3.51 5.70 14.93
CA ASN A 338 4.80 5.30 14.34
C ASN A 338 5.78 6.49 14.16
N PHE A 339 5.26 7.66 13.78
CA PHE A 339 6.01 8.91 13.72
C PHE A 339 5.79 9.78 14.96
N THR A 340 4.58 9.71 15.56
CA THR A 340 4.18 10.55 16.69
C THR A 340 5.14 10.42 17.86
N LEU A 341 5.46 9.18 18.29
CA LEU A 341 6.30 8.94 19.48
C LEU A 341 7.69 9.57 19.34
N PRO A 342 8.46 9.32 18.27
CA PRO A 342 9.77 9.93 18.10
C PRO A 342 9.69 11.45 17.85
N ILE A 343 8.64 11.98 17.21
CA ILE A 343 8.44 13.43 17.10
C ILE A 343 8.26 14.04 18.51
N ALA A 344 7.40 13.45 19.33
CA ALA A 344 7.14 13.93 20.69
C ALA A 344 8.40 13.86 21.59
N ASN A 345 9.25 12.85 21.39
CA ASN A 345 10.52 12.71 22.11
C ASN A 345 11.50 13.89 21.88
N SER A 346 11.34 14.62 20.79
CA SER A 346 12.14 15.85 20.55
C SER A 346 11.78 17.02 21.50
N GLY A 347 10.74 16.88 22.30
CA GLY A 347 10.18 17.98 23.13
C GLY A 347 9.18 18.87 22.39
N ALA A 348 8.79 18.53 21.15
CA ALA A 348 7.71 19.21 20.45
C ALA A 348 6.34 18.79 21.05
N THR A 349 5.36 19.67 20.98
CA THR A 349 3.96 19.31 21.25
C THR A 349 3.35 18.75 19.97
N VAL A 350 2.85 17.50 20.02
CA VAL A 350 2.35 16.82 18.83
C VAL A 350 0.82 16.77 18.86
N SER A 351 0.19 17.13 17.74
CA SER A 351 -1.23 16.86 17.49
C SER A 351 -1.33 15.66 16.54
N ALA A 352 -1.72 14.50 17.09
CA ALA A 352 -1.86 13.25 16.37
C ALA A 352 -3.33 13.01 16.01
N VAL A 353 -3.62 12.83 14.70
CA VAL A 353 -4.98 12.62 14.22
C VAL A 353 -5.10 11.28 13.49
N GLU A 354 -6.06 10.47 13.91
CA GLU A 354 -6.39 9.17 13.30
C GLU A 354 -7.91 9.00 13.20
N GLY A 355 -8.37 8.34 12.13
CA GLY A 355 -9.79 8.12 11.87
C GLY A 355 -10.44 7.02 12.72
N VAL A 356 -9.66 6.06 13.21
CA VAL A 356 -10.14 4.86 13.91
C VAL A 356 -10.02 5.06 15.43
N ALA A 357 -11.14 5.11 16.13
CA ALA A 357 -11.19 5.42 17.57
C ALA A 357 -10.37 4.44 18.42
N GLU A 358 -10.44 3.13 18.12
CA GLU A 358 -9.71 2.09 18.84
C GLU A 358 -8.19 2.23 18.64
N MET A 359 -7.75 2.67 17.46
CA MET A 359 -6.33 2.94 17.20
C MET A 359 -5.84 4.15 17.97
N VAL A 360 -6.64 5.23 18.05
CA VAL A 360 -6.33 6.42 18.86
C VAL A 360 -6.15 6.04 20.33
N GLN A 361 -7.03 5.21 20.86
CA GLN A 361 -6.95 4.77 22.26
C GLN A 361 -5.69 3.93 22.53
N ARG A 362 -5.39 2.97 21.66
CA ARG A 362 -4.15 2.18 21.76
C ARG A 362 -2.89 3.01 21.60
N ALA A 363 -2.88 3.93 20.63
CA ALA A 363 -1.76 4.86 20.44
C ALA A 363 -1.50 5.70 21.69
N LYS A 364 -2.56 6.21 22.32
CA LYS A 364 -2.47 6.96 23.59
C LYS A 364 -1.92 6.10 24.72
N SER A 365 -2.39 4.86 24.86
CA SER A 365 -1.85 3.92 25.86
C SER A 365 -0.38 3.63 25.60
N ASN A 366 0.00 3.30 24.36
CA ASN A 366 1.39 3.08 23.95
C ASN A 366 2.30 4.27 24.31
N ALA A 367 1.83 5.49 24.09
CA ALA A 367 2.56 6.71 24.41
C ALA A 367 2.79 6.87 25.92
N LEU A 368 1.72 6.71 26.72
CA LEU A 368 1.77 6.86 28.17
C LEU A 368 2.67 5.82 28.83
N GLU A 369 2.61 4.56 28.38
CA GLU A 369 3.46 3.48 28.89
C GLU A 369 4.96 3.76 28.66
N GLN A 370 5.29 4.54 27.63
CA GLN A 370 6.66 4.91 27.27
C GLN A 370 7.03 6.34 27.74
N GLY A 371 6.22 6.94 28.63
CA GLY A 371 6.49 8.25 29.25
C GLY A 371 6.25 9.44 28.33
N ILE A 372 5.59 9.27 27.19
CA ILE A 372 5.25 10.34 26.25
C ILE A 372 3.90 10.94 26.65
N THR A 373 3.90 12.21 27.08
CA THR A 373 2.71 12.92 27.59
C THR A 373 2.39 14.20 26.82
N ASN A 374 3.22 14.62 25.89
CA ASN A 374 3.12 15.85 25.10
C ASN A 374 2.45 15.64 23.74
N VAL A 375 1.49 14.71 23.68
CA VAL A 375 0.70 14.40 22.48
C VAL A 375 -0.78 14.64 22.74
N ASP A 376 -1.40 15.44 21.88
CA ASP A 376 -2.87 15.62 21.81
C ASP A 376 -3.42 14.65 20.75
N TRP A 377 -4.12 13.61 21.22
CA TRP A 377 -4.68 12.55 20.38
C TRP A 377 -6.13 12.87 20.01
N MET A 378 -6.41 12.95 18.71
CA MET A 378 -7.73 13.27 18.18
C MET A 378 -8.24 12.18 17.23
N GLN A 379 -9.50 11.77 17.41
CA GLN A 379 -10.20 10.93 16.44
C GLN A 379 -11.00 11.84 15.50
N LEU A 380 -10.55 11.98 14.25
CA LEU A 380 -11.19 12.82 13.24
C LEU A 380 -11.08 12.16 11.84
N ASP A 381 -12.13 12.36 11.03
CA ASP A 381 -12.07 12.01 9.60
C ASP A 381 -11.39 13.14 8.80
N LEU A 382 -10.16 12.90 8.34
CA LEU A 382 -9.38 13.87 7.56
C LEU A 382 -9.82 13.97 6.08
N ALA A 383 -10.82 13.21 5.65
CA ALA A 383 -11.49 13.44 4.37
C ALA A 383 -12.59 14.53 4.47
N ASP A 384 -13.10 14.78 5.69
CA ASP A 384 -14.10 15.81 5.97
C ASP A 384 -13.46 17.17 6.23
N GLU A 385 -13.87 18.21 5.49
CA GLU A 385 -13.30 19.56 5.57
C GLU A 385 -13.45 20.19 6.97
N LYS A 386 -14.60 19.99 7.64
CA LYS A 386 -14.83 20.52 8.98
C LYS A 386 -13.94 19.88 10.03
N SER A 387 -13.67 18.59 9.89
CA SER A 387 -12.73 17.85 10.75
C SER A 387 -11.33 18.36 10.56
N VAL A 388 -10.91 18.64 9.31
CA VAL A 388 -9.61 19.21 8.99
C VAL A 388 -9.47 20.61 9.56
N ASP A 389 -10.47 21.49 9.40
CA ASP A 389 -10.47 22.84 9.98
C ASP A 389 -10.39 22.79 11.51
N LYS A 390 -11.07 21.84 12.16
CA LYS A 390 -10.96 21.62 13.60
C LYS A 390 -9.54 21.18 14.00
N ALA A 391 -8.93 20.27 13.26
CA ALA A 391 -7.56 19.82 13.50
C ALA A 391 -6.56 20.99 13.36
N LEU A 392 -6.80 21.93 12.45
CA LEU A 392 -5.95 23.09 12.19
C LEU A 392 -6.09 24.24 13.20
N ALA A 393 -7.15 24.25 14.02
CA ALA A 393 -7.51 25.39 14.88
C ALA A 393 -6.39 25.85 15.84
N GLY A 394 -5.41 24.97 16.09
CA GLY A 394 -4.26 25.29 16.94
C GLY A 394 -3.08 25.96 16.25
N GLY A 395 -3.03 25.96 14.91
CA GLY A 395 -1.82 26.31 14.15
C GLY A 395 -0.68 25.31 14.35
N PHE A 396 0.18 25.15 13.36
CA PHE A 396 1.33 24.23 13.42
C PHE A 396 2.55 24.86 12.74
N ASP A 397 3.72 24.62 13.30
CA ASP A 397 5.00 24.97 12.67
C ASP A 397 5.33 24.03 11.54
N LYS A 398 5.05 22.72 11.76
CA LYS A 398 5.38 21.64 10.82
C LYS A 398 4.30 20.58 10.81
N VAL A 399 4.21 19.83 9.70
CA VAL A 399 3.22 18.77 9.51
C VAL A 399 3.87 17.54 8.89
N LEU A 400 3.52 16.36 9.39
CA LEU A 400 3.80 15.07 8.76
C LEU A 400 2.47 14.44 8.33
N LEU A 401 2.44 13.87 7.13
CA LEU A 401 1.31 13.18 6.53
C LEU A 401 1.72 11.77 6.09
N ASP A 402 0.94 10.75 6.47
CA ASP A 402 1.07 9.37 5.96
C ASP A 402 -0.33 8.80 5.60
N PRO A 403 -1.03 9.36 4.59
CA PRO A 403 -2.38 8.97 4.26
C PRO A 403 -2.48 7.61 3.59
N SER A 404 -3.69 7.08 3.55
CA SER A 404 -4.04 5.91 2.74
C SER A 404 -3.85 6.17 1.24
N ARG A 405 -4.12 5.16 0.38
CA ARG A 405 -4.01 5.26 -1.08
C ARG A 405 -4.86 6.38 -1.72
N GLU A 406 -5.87 6.86 -1.04
CA GLU A 406 -6.73 7.97 -1.50
C GLU A 406 -6.00 9.32 -1.50
N GLY A 407 -4.88 9.42 -0.76
CA GLY A 407 -4.13 10.65 -0.56
C GLY A 407 -4.78 11.56 0.49
N ALA A 408 -4.37 12.82 0.50
CA ALA A 408 -4.74 13.83 1.49
C ALA A 408 -5.19 15.16 0.84
N LEU A 409 -5.99 15.11 -0.23
CA LEU A 409 -6.34 16.29 -1.02
C LEU A 409 -6.97 17.41 -0.18
N THR A 410 -7.98 17.07 0.64
CA THR A 410 -8.66 18.02 1.54
C THR A 410 -7.68 18.66 2.52
N VAL A 411 -6.80 17.84 3.09
CA VAL A 411 -5.73 18.29 3.99
C VAL A 411 -4.77 19.25 3.28
N CYS A 412 -4.31 18.92 2.07
CA CYS A 412 -3.39 19.78 1.31
C CYS A 412 -3.98 21.15 1.01
N HIS A 413 -5.26 21.22 0.63
CA HIS A 413 -5.95 22.52 0.44
C HIS A 413 -6.00 23.33 1.74
N ALA A 414 -6.23 22.69 2.87
CA ALA A 414 -6.27 23.35 4.17
C ALA A 414 -4.87 23.82 4.62
N LEU A 415 -3.83 23.01 4.38
CA LEU A 415 -2.44 23.38 4.71
C LEU A 415 -1.93 24.57 3.89
N VAL A 416 -2.38 24.72 2.64
CA VAL A 416 -2.07 25.93 1.85
C VAL A 416 -2.61 27.21 2.56
N ARG A 417 -3.77 27.13 3.21
CA ARG A 417 -4.35 28.25 3.98
C ARG A 417 -3.64 28.43 5.33
N ALA A 418 -3.32 27.34 6.01
CA ALA A 418 -2.71 27.35 7.35
C ALA A 418 -1.21 27.69 7.34
N THR A 419 -0.56 27.48 6.22
CA THR A 419 0.85 27.87 5.94
C THR A 419 1.93 27.36 6.92
N PRO A 420 1.93 26.08 7.37
CA PRO A 420 3.05 25.57 8.13
C PRO A 420 4.35 25.69 7.33
N SER A 421 5.48 25.92 8.02
CA SER A 421 6.77 26.15 7.37
C SER A 421 7.30 24.92 6.62
N THR A 422 6.96 23.74 7.10
CA THR A 422 7.51 22.46 6.63
C THR A 422 6.41 21.39 6.60
N ILE A 423 6.36 20.63 5.50
CA ILE A 423 5.49 19.47 5.36
C ILE A 423 6.34 18.28 4.91
N VAL A 424 6.31 17.18 5.65
CA VAL A 424 6.81 15.87 5.22
C VAL A 424 5.62 15.03 4.83
N TYR A 425 5.62 14.51 3.59
CA TYR A 425 4.52 13.71 3.07
C TYR A 425 5.04 12.32 2.65
N VAL A 426 4.59 11.29 3.34
CA VAL A 426 4.80 9.87 2.98
C VAL A 426 3.57 9.40 2.20
N SER A 427 3.74 8.64 1.13
CA SER A 427 2.63 8.18 0.29
C SER A 427 2.88 6.81 -0.32
N CYS A 428 1.90 5.93 -0.21
CA CYS A 428 1.88 4.62 -0.85
C CYS A 428 1.27 4.62 -2.27
N ASN A 429 0.94 5.80 -2.84
CA ASN A 429 0.39 5.94 -4.18
C ASN A 429 0.91 7.19 -4.90
N PRO A 430 1.91 7.05 -5.78
CA PRO A 430 2.51 8.19 -6.50
C PRO A 430 1.53 9.03 -7.35
N ASN A 431 0.41 8.47 -7.77
CA ASN A 431 -0.58 9.22 -8.55
C ASN A 431 -1.39 10.19 -7.68
N THR A 432 -1.91 9.73 -6.53
CA THR A 432 -2.61 10.61 -5.57
C THR A 432 -1.63 11.59 -4.94
N PHE A 433 -0.43 11.16 -4.63
CA PHE A 433 0.65 12.05 -4.21
C PHE A 433 0.90 13.19 -5.21
N SER A 434 1.03 12.87 -6.52
CA SER A 434 1.29 13.90 -7.54
C SER A 434 0.14 14.93 -7.63
N ARG A 435 -1.11 14.50 -7.41
CA ARG A 435 -2.28 15.40 -7.33
C ARG A 435 -2.17 16.33 -6.14
N ASP A 436 -1.89 15.77 -4.97
CA ASP A 436 -1.83 16.49 -3.69
C ASP A 436 -0.62 17.44 -3.64
N ALA A 437 0.55 16.97 -4.12
CA ALA A 437 1.77 17.76 -4.27
C ALA A 437 1.58 18.97 -5.18
N ARG A 438 0.80 18.84 -6.26
CA ARG A 438 0.46 19.97 -7.14
C ARG A 438 -0.27 21.06 -6.36
N VAL A 439 -1.24 20.71 -5.51
CA VAL A 439 -1.96 21.68 -4.66
C VAL A 439 -1.00 22.42 -3.74
N LEU A 440 -0.06 21.73 -3.11
CA LEU A 440 0.95 22.36 -2.26
C LEU A 440 1.85 23.31 -3.06
N ILE A 441 2.35 22.87 -4.22
CA ILE A 441 3.24 23.67 -5.08
C ILE A 441 2.50 24.92 -5.60
N ASP A 442 1.28 24.77 -6.10
CA ASP A 442 0.46 25.90 -6.59
C ASP A 442 0.10 26.85 -5.42
N GLY A 443 0.06 26.33 -4.17
CA GLY A 443 -0.11 27.09 -2.93
C GLY A 443 1.15 27.77 -2.39
N GLY A 444 2.27 27.71 -3.12
CA GLY A 444 3.52 28.41 -2.78
C GLY A 444 4.56 27.59 -1.98
N TYR A 445 4.36 26.27 -1.87
CA TYR A 445 5.41 25.38 -1.34
C TYR A 445 6.39 24.97 -2.42
N GLN A 446 7.64 24.76 -2.03
CA GLN A 446 8.67 24.17 -2.87
C GLN A 446 8.96 22.75 -2.39
N MET A 447 8.97 21.79 -3.29
CA MET A 447 9.39 20.43 -2.99
C MET A 447 10.92 20.37 -2.97
N GLN A 448 11.49 20.32 -1.76
CA GLN A 448 12.94 20.41 -1.50
C GLN A 448 13.65 19.08 -1.69
N LYS A 449 12.97 17.99 -1.32
CA LYS A 449 13.49 16.62 -1.43
C LYS A 449 12.36 15.68 -1.81
N ALA A 450 12.67 14.63 -2.55
CA ALA A 450 11.78 13.49 -2.77
C ALA A 450 12.61 12.24 -3.00
N GLY A 451 12.07 11.07 -2.67
CA GLY A 451 12.71 9.78 -2.89
C GLY A 451 11.75 8.62 -2.73
N VAL A 452 12.22 7.46 -3.15
CA VAL A 452 11.48 6.19 -3.08
C VAL A 452 11.71 5.50 -1.74
N ILE A 453 10.67 4.83 -1.25
CA ILE A 453 10.72 3.90 -0.12
C ILE A 453 10.27 2.54 -0.61
N GLU A 454 11.16 1.56 -0.58
CA GLU A 454 10.86 0.20 -1.01
C GLU A 454 10.27 -0.64 0.16
N MET A 455 9.09 -0.25 0.63
CA MET A 455 8.38 -0.96 1.70
C MET A 455 7.97 -2.37 1.29
N PHE A 456 7.70 -2.59 -0.01
CA PHE A 456 7.16 -3.83 -0.57
C PHE A 456 8.02 -4.40 -1.70
N PRO A 457 9.26 -4.87 -1.44
CA PRO A 457 10.06 -5.54 -2.46
C PRO A 457 9.29 -6.63 -3.21
N PHE A 458 9.61 -6.85 -4.49
CA PHE A 458 8.98 -7.84 -5.39
C PHE A 458 7.52 -7.59 -5.76
N THR A 459 6.93 -6.45 -5.38
CA THR A 459 5.53 -6.12 -5.71
C THR A 459 5.42 -4.86 -6.57
N HIS A 460 4.28 -4.62 -7.19
CA HIS A 460 3.98 -3.37 -7.91
C HIS A 460 3.87 -2.13 -7.00
N HIS A 461 3.81 -2.32 -5.67
CA HIS A 461 3.70 -1.21 -4.74
C HIS A 461 5.03 -0.49 -4.57
N MET A 462 4.96 0.82 -4.52
CA MET A 462 6.10 1.68 -4.24
C MET A 462 5.60 2.87 -3.41
N GLU A 463 6.34 3.18 -2.37
CA GLU A 463 6.07 4.36 -1.55
C GLU A 463 7.05 5.46 -1.88
N THR A 464 6.66 6.68 -1.57
CA THR A 464 7.46 7.88 -1.76
C THR A 464 7.40 8.75 -0.53
N MET A 465 8.46 9.49 -0.28
CA MET A 465 8.49 10.55 0.72
C MET A 465 8.94 11.83 0.06
N ALA A 466 8.33 12.96 0.43
CA ALA A 466 8.76 14.27 -0.01
C ALA A 466 8.75 15.29 1.13
N LEU A 467 9.67 16.23 1.04
CA LEU A 467 9.79 17.39 1.91
C LEU A 467 9.38 18.63 1.14
N PHE A 468 8.40 19.34 1.67
CA PHE A 468 7.98 20.66 1.19
C PHE A 468 8.34 21.72 2.21
N SER A 469 8.81 22.86 1.73
CA SER A 469 9.01 24.05 2.55
C SER A 469 8.42 25.27 1.88
N ARG A 470 8.04 26.24 2.71
CA ARG A 470 7.62 27.56 2.26
C ARG A 470 8.67 28.56 2.68
N GLN A 471 9.16 29.39 1.75
CA GLN A 471 10.01 30.53 2.12
C GLN A 471 9.14 31.48 2.95
N GLN A 472 9.55 31.77 4.17
CA GLN A 472 8.98 32.87 4.93
C GLN A 472 9.31 34.16 4.16
N GLN A 473 8.27 34.89 3.78
CA GLN A 473 8.41 36.23 3.20
C GLN A 473 8.85 37.21 4.26
#